data_5efb88021d19ef8cffb49ac93f75ccb5
#
_entry.id   5efb88021d19ef8cffb49ac93f75ccb5
#
_cell.length_a   1.000
_cell.length_b   1.000
_cell.length_c   1.000
_cell.angle_alpha   90.00
_cell.angle_beta   90.00
_cell.angle_gamma   90.00
#
_symmetry.space_group_name_H-M   'P 1'
#
loop_
_entity.id
_entity.type
_entity.pdbx_description
1 polymer ?
#
loop_
_entity_poly.entity_id
_entity_poly.type
_entity_poly.pdbx_seq_one_letter_code
_entity_poly.pdbx_strand_id
1 'polypeptide(L)'
;MKLPVATLDHVVINARDDMDHAADVYTRLGFSLTERGYHSLGSMNHLAMFGTDYLELIAIPKDASSGRLDLLTFPFGLNGLVFGAEDSAITYEALSKAGVPVDPPVEFTRPVKVGAEMRDARFRTVRMKAGVVPYGRVYYCHHFTRDVVWRDEWRHHANGTVAIVRFLIVEPDPAAASKLYAGMFGPEAVRDIKGGKSVVVGNSRVDIVTEDELKAQFGDAAPDAEGRKAYMAGLTFRTLSVAKAARALQAGKIEGVVEAPGRVIVPASQALNAVLEFIE
;
A
#
# COMPACT_ATOMS: atom_id res chain seq x y z
N MET A 1 -25.40 -5.91 -11.98
CA MET A 1 -24.59 -6.42 -10.86
C MET A 1 -24.02 -5.18 -10.17
N LYS A 2 -23.96 -5.15 -8.85
CA LYS A 2 -23.41 -4.02 -8.09
C LYS A 2 -21.88 -4.05 -8.20
N LEU A 3 -21.25 -2.87 -8.39
CA LEU A 3 -19.79 -2.75 -8.33
C LEU A 3 -19.27 -3.07 -6.93
N PRO A 4 -17.98 -3.49 -6.79
CA PRO A 4 -17.37 -3.73 -5.50
C PRO A 4 -17.44 -2.49 -4.60
N VAL A 5 -17.60 -2.70 -3.30
CA VAL A 5 -17.47 -1.62 -2.32
C VAL A 5 -16.00 -1.22 -2.25
N ALA A 6 -15.73 0.08 -2.38
CA ALA A 6 -14.37 0.60 -2.29
C ALA A 6 -13.91 0.53 -0.82
N THR A 7 -13.02 -0.41 -0.50
CA THR A 7 -12.36 -0.52 0.80
C THR A 7 -10.86 -0.74 0.60
N LEU A 8 -10.03 -0.03 1.36
CA LEU A 8 -8.60 -0.28 1.37
C LEU A 8 -8.34 -1.55 2.18
N ASP A 9 -7.62 -2.49 1.58
CA ASP A 9 -7.16 -3.70 2.27
C ASP A 9 -5.72 -3.53 2.76
N HIS A 10 -4.81 -3.20 1.84
CA HIS A 10 -3.42 -2.93 2.18
C HIS A 10 -2.68 -2.14 1.10
N VAL A 11 -1.50 -1.69 1.46
CA VAL A 11 -0.54 -1.07 0.54
C VAL A 11 0.74 -1.88 0.54
N VAL A 12 1.49 -1.84 -0.56
CA VAL A 12 2.68 -2.70 -0.71
C VAL A 12 3.91 -1.86 -1.01
N ILE A 13 4.93 -2.02 -0.18
CA ILE A 13 6.30 -1.55 -0.43
C ILE A 13 7.09 -2.69 -1.03
N ASN A 14 7.58 -2.50 -2.24
CA ASN A 14 8.46 -3.44 -2.91
C ASN A 14 9.90 -3.29 -2.38
N ALA A 15 10.41 -4.31 -1.75
CA ALA A 15 11.79 -4.39 -1.26
C ALA A 15 12.70 -5.20 -2.19
N ARG A 16 12.22 -5.57 -3.37
CA ARG A 16 12.94 -6.36 -4.39
C ARG A 16 13.50 -7.66 -3.80
N ASP A 17 14.80 -7.71 -3.55
CA ASP A 17 15.53 -8.84 -2.93
C ASP A 17 16.25 -8.44 -1.64
N ASP A 18 15.94 -7.26 -1.08
CA ASP A 18 16.55 -6.76 0.16
C ASP A 18 15.51 -6.48 1.25
N MET A 19 14.85 -7.56 1.69
CA MET A 19 13.87 -7.51 2.77
C MET A 19 14.46 -7.03 4.09
N ASP A 20 15.72 -7.36 4.39
CA ASP A 20 16.35 -7.00 5.66
C ASP A 20 16.52 -5.49 5.78
N HIS A 21 16.97 -4.84 4.70
CA HIS A 21 17.04 -3.38 4.64
C HIS A 21 15.65 -2.73 4.80
N ALA A 22 14.64 -3.22 4.08
CA ALA A 22 13.30 -2.69 4.18
C ALA A 22 12.71 -2.84 5.59
N ALA A 23 12.91 -4.00 6.23
CA ALA A 23 12.47 -4.25 7.59
C ALA A 23 13.17 -3.34 8.61
N ASP A 24 14.48 -3.10 8.48
CA ASP A 24 15.21 -2.14 9.30
C ASP A 24 14.65 -0.73 9.17
N VAL A 25 14.48 -0.24 7.93
CA VAL A 25 13.93 1.09 7.66
C VAL A 25 12.55 1.27 8.31
N TYR A 26 11.61 0.35 8.07
CA TYR A 26 10.26 0.50 8.61
C TYR A 26 10.18 0.27 10.12
N THR A 27 11.07 -0.54 10.71
CA THR A 27 11.21 -0.65 12.16
C THR A 27 11.69 0.65 12.78
N ARG A 28 12.71 1.30 12.20
CA ARG A 28 13.18 2.63 12.64
C ARG A 28 12.12 3.72 12.48
N LEU A 29 11.24 3.61 11.50
CA LEU A 29 10.07 4.49 11.35
C LEU A 29 9.00 4.26 12.44
N GLY A 30 9.22 3.32 13.35
CA GLY A 30 8.35 3.04 14.49
C GLY A 30 7.22 2.07 14.21
N PHE A 31 7.25 1.34 13.10
CA PHE A 31 6.30 0.27 12.83
C PHE A 31 6.73 -1.04 13.50
N SER A 32 5.79 -1.74 14.13
CA SER A 32 5.97 -3.12 14.57
C SER A 32 5.66 -4.03 13.38
N LEU A 33 6.62 -4.85 12.97
CA LEU A 33 6.48 -5.77 11.87
C LEU A 33 6.19 -7.18 12.37
N THR A 34 5.33 -7.93 11.66
CA THR A 34 5.12 -9.36 11.92
C THR A 34 6.39 -10.16 11.66
N GLU A 35 6.45 -11.41 12.13
CA GLU A 35 7.46 -12.36 11.67
C GLU A 35 7.45 -12.47 10.15
N ARG A 36 8.61 -12.81 9.54
CA ARG A 36 8.72 -12.99 8.09
C ARG A 36 7.87 -14.15 7.62
N GLY A 37 6.96 -13.86 6.70
CA GLY A 37 6.13 -14.85 6.05
C GLY A 37 6.65 -15.21 4.65
N TYR A 38 6.28 -16.39 4.17
CA TYR A 38 6.67 -16.89 2.84
C TYR A 38 5.42 -17.36 2.10
N HIS A 39 5.14 -16.71 0.96
CA HIS A 39 4.00 -17.07 0.12
C HIS A 39 4.30 -18.31 -0.73
N SER A 40 3.29 -19.12 -0.98
CA SER A 40 3.38 -20.26 -1.90
C SER A 40 3.78 -19.88 -3.34
N LEU A 41 3.65 -18.59 -3.70
CA LEU A 41 4.09 -18.03 -4.99
C LEU A 41 5.57 -17.61 -5.03
N GLY A 42 6.34 -17.82 -3.95
CA GLY A 42 7.78 -17.59 -3.91
C GLY A 42 8.23 -16.20 -3.48
N SER A 43 7.31 -15.34 -2.98
CA SER A 43 7.67 -14.08 -2.31
C SER A 43 7.70 -14.26 -0.79
N MET A 44 8.36 -13.32 -0.11
CA MET A 44 8.35 -13.19 1.35
C MET A 44 7.83 -11.82 1.75
N ASN A 45 7.32 -11.70 2.98
CA ASN A 45 6.79 -10.44 3.47
C ASN A 45 6.96 -10.23 4.97
N HIS A 46 6.80 -8.95 5.38
CA HIS A 46 6.45 -8.51 6.72
C HIS A 46 5.22 -7.62 6.64
N LEU A 47 4.39 -7.61 7.68
CA LEU A 47 3.21 -6.78 7.78
C LEU A 47 3.31 -5.82 8.96
N ALA A 48 2.88 -4.57 8.77
CA ALA A 48 2.52 -3.64 9.84
C ALA A 48 1.00 -3.52 9.84
N MET A 49 0.35 -4.15 10.83
CA MET A 49 -1.11 -4.30 10.89
C MET A 49 -1.77 -3.10 11.57
N PHE A 50 -2.86 -2.58 10.98
CA PHE A 50 -3.68 -1.51 11.57
C PHE A 50 -5.09 -2.01 11.90
N GLY A 51 -6.04 -1.11 12.00
CA GLY A 51 -7.43 -1.46 12.32
C GLY A 51 -8.09 -2.33 11.27
N THR A 52 -8.25 -1.80 10.05
CA THR A 52 -8.93 -2.45 8.92
C THR A 52 -8.05 -2.68 7.72
N ASP A 53 -6.86 -2.13 7.74
CA ASP A 53 -5.86 -2.14 6.65
C ASP A 53 -4.47 -2.45 7.20
N TYR A 54 -3.48 -2.63 6.33
CA TYR A 54 -2.09 -2.85 6.72
C TYR A 54 -1.10 -2.38 5.63
N LEU A 55 0.16 -2.22 6.04
CA LEU A 55 1.28 -2.04 5.13
C LEU A 55 2.03 -3.36 5.02
N GLU A 56 2.29 -3.80 3.78
CA GLU A 56 3.08 -4.98 3.46
C GLU A 56 4.44 -4.56 2.89
N LEU A 57 5.51 -5.07 3.47
CA LEU A 57 6.82 -5.13 2.83
C LEU A 57 6.87 -6.46 2.07
N ILE A 58 7.13 -6.44 0.76
CA ILE A 58 7.24 -7.64 -0.06
C ILE A 58 8.60 -7.71 -0.75
N ALA A 59 9.18 -8.91 -0.79
CA ALA A 59 10.43 -9.18 -1.49
C ALA A 59 10.45 -10.62 -2.03
N ILE A 60 11.47 -10.92 -2.82
CA ILE A 60 11.85 -12.30 -3.14
C ILE A 60 13.13 -12.68 -2.39
N PRO A 61 13.40 -13.96 -2.14
CA PRO A 61 14.72 -14.38 -1.67
C PRO A 61 15.83 -13.96 -2.63
N LYS A 62 17.03 -13.59 -2.12
CA LYS A 62 18.18 -13.15 -2.96
C LYS A 62 18.56 -14.16 -4.04
N ASP A 63 18.43 -15.44 -3.75
CA ASP A 63 18.81 -16.52 -4.65
C ASP A 63 17.60 -17.11 -5.43
N ALA A 64 16.49 -16.39 -5.48
CA ALA A 64 15.29 -16.87 -6.16
C ALA A 64 15.53 -16.96 -7.67
N SER A 65 15.37 -18.15 -8.23
CA SER A 65 15.44 -18.41 -9.69
C SER A 65 14.05 -18.61 -10.31
N SER A 66 12.99 -18.58 -9.50
CA SER A 66 11.60 -18.77 -9.93
C SER A 66 10.63 -18.02 -8.99
N GLY A 67 9.35 -18.05 -9.29
CA GLY A 67 8.31 -17.39 -8.50
C GLY A 67 8.11 -15.94 -8.93
N ARG A 68 8.07 -15.01 -7.97
CA ARG A 68 7.71 -13.61 -8.16
C ARG A 68 8.87 -12.72 -8.66
N LEU A 69 9.60 -13.19 -9.68
CA LEU A 69 10.72 -12.43 -10.29
C LEU A 69 10.28 -11.08 -10.87
N ASP A 70 8.98 -10.91 -11.13
CA ASP A 70 8.38 -9.63 -11.52
C ASP A 70 8.68 -8.50 -10.51
N LEU A 71 8.87 -8.82 -9.22
CA LEU A 71 9.21 -7.84 -8.20
C LEU A 71 10.57 -7.17 -8.43
N LEU A 72 11.49 -7.81 -9.14
CA LEU A 72 12.79 -7.21 -9.49
C LEU A 72 12.68 -6.17 -10.62
N THR A 73 11.62 -6.20 -11.42
CA THR A 73 11.40 -5.26 -12.52
C THR A 73 10.89 -3.89 -12.04
N PHE A 74 10.38 -3.82 -10.81
CA PHE A 74 9.93 -2.58 -10.19
C PHE A 74 11.03 -1.99 -9.29
N PRO A 75 11.08 -0.66 -9.12
CA PRO A 75 12.00 -0.03 -8.18
C PRO A 75 11.67 -0.39 -6.72
N PHE A 76 12.58 -0.07 -5.80
CA PHE A 76 12.26 -0.01 -4.38
C PHE A 76 11.14 1.01 -4.13
N GLY A 77 10.30 0.74 -3.12
CA GLY A 77 9.31 1.67 -2.66
C GLY A 77 7.87 1.26 -2.92
N LEU A 78 6.98 2.23 -2.85
CA LEU A 78 5.54 2.00 -2.95
C LEU A 78 5.17 1.49 -4.35
N ASN A 79 4.56 0.30 -4.41
CA ASN A 79 4.31 -0.39 -5.67
C ASN A 79 2.98 -1.14 -5.72
N GLY A 80 2.22 -1.17 -4.65
CA GLY A 80 0.93 -1.86 -4.63
C GLY A 80 -0.15 -1.11 -3.89
N LEU A 81 -1.32 -1.00 -4.54
CA LEU A 81 -2.56 -0.50 -3.97
C LEU A 81 -3.60 -1.61 -4.03
N VAL A 82 -4.04 -2.08 -2.88
CA VAL A 82 -4.87 -3.27 -2.77
C VAL A 82 -6.20 -2.95 -2.10
N PHE A 83 -7.27 -3.32 -2.79
CA PHE A 83 -8.63 -3.17 -2.31
C PHE A 83 -9.16 -4.48 -1.74
N GLY A 84 -10.05 -4.40 -0.75
CA GLY A 84 -10.72 -5.56 -0.18
C GLY A 84 -11.76 -6.14 -1.13
N ALA A 85 -11.85 -7.46 -1.14
CA ALA A 85 -12.93 -8.21 -1.79
C ALA A 85 -13.56 -9.16 -0.78
N GLU A 86 -14.87 -9.09 -0.61
CA GLU A 86 -15.61 -10.09 0.20
C GLU A 86 -15.69 -11.43 -0.53
N ASP A 87 -15.85 -11.38 -1.85
CA ASP A 87 -15.80 -12.55 -2.75
C ASP A 87 -15.09 -12.18 -4.05
N SER A 88 -13.95 -12.81 -4.29
CA SER A 88 -13.12 -12.55 -5.47
C SER A 88 -13.75 -13.00 -6.79
N ALA A 89 -14.62 -14.01 -6.79
CA ALA A 89 -15.31 -14.46 -8.00
C ALA A 89 -16.39 -13.43 -8.40
N ILE A 90 -17.19 -12.97 -7.43
CA ILE A 90 -18.18 -11.92 -7.64
C ILE A 90 -17.51 -10.60 -8.06
N THR A 91 -16.38 -10.25 -7.43
CA THR A 91 -15.58 -9.07 -7.77
C THR A 91 -15.08 -9.15 -9.22
N TYR A 92 -14.50 -10.28 -9.62
CA TYR A 92 -14.03 -10.49 -10.99
C TYR A 92 -15.15 -10.36 -12.03
N GLU A 93 -16.29 -10.99 -11.77
CA GLU A 93 -17.45 -10.90 -12.68
C GLU A 93 -18.00 -9.47 -12.80
N ALA A 94 -18.11 -8.75 -11.67
CA ALA A 94 -18.61 -7.37 -11.65
C ALA A 94 -17.67 -6.43 -12.42
N LEU A 95 -16.37 -6.52 -12.20
CA LEU A 95 -15.36 -5.72 -12.89
C LEU A 95 -15.30 -6.04 -14.38
N SER A 96 -15.32 -7.33 -14.75
CA SER A 96 -15.33 -7.77 -16.15
C SER A 96 -16.55 -7.24 -16.90
N LYS A 97 -17.74 -7.28 -16.28
CA LYS A 97 -18.98 -6.72 -16.83
C LYS A 97 -18.94 -5.20 -16.98
N ALA A 98 -18.25 -4.51 -16.07
CA ALA A 98 -18.03 -3.07 -16.13
C ALA A 98 -16.96 -2.66 -17.15
N GLY A 99 -16.35 -3.63 -17.86
CA GLY A 99 -15.28 -3.37 -18.83
C GLY A 99 -13.92 -3.05 -18.20
N VAL A 100 -13.76 -3.27 -16.89
CA VAL A 100 -12.48 -3.11 -16.21
C VAL A 100 -11.56 -4.29 -16.58
N PRO A 101 -10.36 -4.04 -17.12
CA PRO A 101 -9.49 -5.09 -17.61
C PRO A 101 -8.78 -5.80 -16.44
N VAL A 102 -9.35 -6.90 -16.00
CA VAL A 102 -8.84 -7.75 -14.92
C VAL A 102 -8.49 -9.16 -15.40
N ASP A 103 -7.52 -9.78 -14.72
CA ASP A 103 -7.17 -11.19 -14.89
C ASP A 103 -8.06 -12.10 -14.02
N PRO A 104 -8.25 -13.37 -14.40
CA PRO A 104 -8.94 -14.34 -13.57
C PRO A 104 -8.32 -14.44 -12.17
N PRO A 105 -9.12 -14.75 -11.13
CA PRO A 105 -8.65 -14.83 -9.76
C PRO A 105 -7.55 -15.88 -9.57
N VAL A 106 -6.51 -15.54 -8.79
CA VAL A 106 -5.39 -16.44 -8.44
C VAL A 106 -5.36 -16.62 -6.93
N GLU A 107 -5.37 -17.89 -6.50
CA GLU A 107 -5.29 -18.27 -5.09
C GLU A 107 -3.85 -18.59 -4.67
N PHE A 108 -3.49 -18.25 -3.44
CA PHE A 108 -2.23 -18.57 -2.81
C PHE A 108 -2.36 -18.60 -1.29
N THR A 109 -1.35 -19.17 -0.63
CA THR A 109 -1.31 -19.31 0.82
C THR A 109 0.00 -18.77 1.39
N ARG A 110 -0.02 -18.52 2.69
CA ARG A 110 1.14 -18.17 3.50
C ARG A 110 0.97 -18.80 4.89
N PRO A 111 1.89 -19.67 5.34
CA PRO A 111 1.88 -20.18 6.70
C PRO A 111 2.07 -19.04 7.72
N VAL A 112 1.28 -19.07 8.78
CA VAL A 112 1.32 -18.10 9.89
C VAL A 112 1.32 -18.86 11.20
N LYS A 113 2.24 -18.50 12.10
CA LYS A 113 2.26 -19.04 13.46
C LYS A 113 1.19 -18.36 14.31
N VAL A 114 0.26 -19.15 14.82
CA VAL A 114 -0.84 -18.70 15.69
C VAL A 114 -0.74 -19.45 17.02
N GLY A 115 -0.15 -18.79 18.03
CA GLY A 115 0.18 -19.49 19.27
C GLY A 115 1.22 -20.57 19.04
N ALA A 116 0.87 -21.83 19.36
CA ALA A 116 1.73 -23.00 19.15
C ALA A 116 1.51 -23.70 17.79
N GLU A 117 0.53 -23.27 17.00
CA GLU A 117 0.12 -23.94 15.77
C GLU A 117 0.52 -23.13 14.53
N MET A 118 0.77 -23.84 13.42
CA MET A 118 0.89 -23.24 12.09
C MET A 118 -0.47 -23.30 11.39
N ARG A 119 -0.97 -22.15 10.92
CA ARG A 119 -2.22 -22.05 10.16
C ARG A 119 -1.96 -21.36 8.84
N ASP A 120 -2.63 -21.77 7.77
CA ASP A 120 -2.51 -21.11 6.48
C ASP A 120 -3.39 -19.87 6.41
N ALA A 121 -2.78 -18.71 6.20
CA ALA A 121 -3.47 -17.57 5.66
C ALA A 121 -3.72 -17.82 4.18
N ARG A 122 -5.01 -17.82 3.78
CA ARG A 122 -5.45 -18.14 2.41
C ARG A 122 -6.02 -16.88 1.76
N PHE A 123 -5.56 -16.62 0.54
CA PHE A 123 -5.89 -15.44 -0.23
C PHE A 123 -6.29 -15.79 -1.65
N ARG A 124 -7.13 -14.94 -2.25
CA ARG A 124 -7.39 -14.96 -3.69
C ARG A 124 -7.40 -13.53 -4.22
N THR A 125 -6.58 -13.23 -5.22
CA THR A 125 -6.45 -11.89 -5.79
C THR A 125 -7.07 -11.80 -7.17
N VAL A 126 -7.69 -10.62 -7.46
CA VAL A 126 -8.14 -10.22 -8.79
C VAL A 126 -7.28 -9.03 -9.21
N ARG A 127 -6.42 -9.19 -10.22
CA ARG A 127 -5.40 -8.22 -10.61
C ARG A 127 -5.81 -7.47 -11.87
N MET A 128 -5.45 -6.19 -11.96
CA MET A 128 -5.50 -5.49 -13.25
C MET A 128 -4.58 -6.17 -14.25
N LYS A 129 -4.98 -6.27 -15.51
CA LYS A 129 -4.13 -6.81 -16.58
C LYS A 129 -2.86 -6.00 -16.73
N ALA A 130 -1.81 -6.65 -17.20
CA ALA A 130 -0.52 -5.99 -17.47
C ALA A 130 -0.70 -4.77 -18.39
N GLY A 131 0.00 -3.68 -18.07
CA GLY A 131 -0.02 -2.44 -18.85
C GLY A 131 -1.22 -1.51 -18.60
N VAL A 132 -2.22 -1.93 -17.80
CA VAL A 132 -3.38 -1.08 -17.46
C VAL A 132 -2.98 0.04 -16.49
N VAL A 133 -2.06 -0.26 -15.57
CA VAL A 133 -1.61 0.65 -14.52
C VAL A 133 -0.12 0.90 -14.69
N PRO A 134 0.32 2.11 -15.11
CA PRO A 134 1.74 2.39 -15.37
C PRO A 134 2.54 2.66 -14.09
N TYR A 135 1.88 2.99 -12.99
CA TYR A 135 2.51 3.43 -11.73
C TYR A 135 2.75 2.31 -10.71
N GLY A 136 2.40 1.05 -11.01
CA GLY A 136 2.59 -0.06 -10.09
C GLY A 136 1.53 -1.15 -10.25
N ARG A 137 1.15 -1.79 -9.15
CA ARG A 137 0.17 -2.87 -9.14
C ARG A 137 -1.10 -2.44 -8.42
N VAL A 138 -2.25 -2.63 -9.07
CA VAL A 138 -3.59 -2.43 -8.48
C VAL A 138 -4.34 -3.74 -8.56
N TYR A 139 -4.90 -4.18 -7.43
CA TYR A 139 -5.63 -5.44 -7.38
C TYR A 139 -6.57 -5.51 -6.17
N TYR A 140 -7.42 -6.53 -6.16
CA TYR A 140 -8.29 -6.88 -5.03
C TYR A 140 -7.75 -8.10 -4.30
N CYS A 141 -7.94 -8.15 -2.99
CA CYS A 141 -7.57 -9.29 -2.16
C CYS A 141 -8.80 -9.78 -1.37
N HIS A 142 -9.12 -11.07 -1.55
CA HIS A 142 -10.09 -11.81 -0.75
C HIS A 142 -9.35 -12.66 0.26
N HIS A 143 -9.60 -12.44 1.55
CA HIS A 143 -9.05 -13.20 2.65
C HIS A 143 -10.02 -14.28 3.09
N PHE A 144 -9.71 -15.55 2.84
CA PHE A 144 -10.53 -16.68 3.33
C PHE A 144 -10.36 -16.93 4.83
N THR A 145 -9.22 -16.54 5.39
CA THR A 145 -8.85 -16.77 6.79
C THR A 145 -8.39 -15.45 7.43
N ARG A 146 -9.30 -14.47 7.46
CA ARG A 146 -9.02 -13.12 7.95
C ARG A 146 -8.51 -13.12 9.40
N ASP A 147 -9.04 -14.00 10.25
CA ASP A 147 -8.65 -14.17 11.65
C ASP A 147 -7.19 -14.55 11.85
N VAL A 148 -6.57 -15.19 10.85
CA VAL A 148 -5.15 -15.55 10.88
C VAL A 148 -4.23 -14.34 10.63
N VAL A 149 -4.73 -13.31 9.94
CA VAL A 149 -3.96 -12.11 9.57
C VAL A 149 -4.27 -10.94 10.48
N TRP A 150 -5.55 -10.66 10.77
CA TRP A 150 -5.96 -9.54 11.64
C TRP A 150 -5.94 -9.96 13.12
N ARG A 151 -4.77 -9.79 13.74
CA ARG A 151 -4.55 -10.14 15.15
C ARG A 151 -4.26 -8.88 15.95
N ASP A 152 -4.88 -8.73 17.11
CA ASP A 152 -4.80 -7.51 17.92
C ASP A 152 -3.39 -7.24 18.43
N GLU A 153 -2.62 -8.29 18.73
CA GLU A 153 -1.24 -8.18 19.20
C GLU A 153 -0.29 -7.53 18.19
N TRP A 154 -0.65 -7.46 16.90
CA TRP A 154 0.18 -6.87 15.84
C TRP A 154 -0.17 -5.40 15.53
N ARG A 155 -1.18 -4.82 16.19
CA ARG A 155 -1.70 -3.48 15.89
C ARG A 155 -1.08 -2.36 16.73
N HIS A 156 -0.02 -2.64 17.48
CA HIS A 156 0.63 -1.66 18.35
C HIS A 156 1.95 -1.17 17.75
N HIS A 157 2.00 0.10 17.39
CA HIS A 157 3.15 0.74 16.77
C HIS A 157 3.71 1.83 17.65
N ALA A 158 5.05 1.96 17.70
CA ALA A 158 5.73 3.02 18.46
C ALA A 158 5.33 4.41 17.94
N ASN A 159 5.15 4.56 16.63
CA ASN A 159 4.68 5.79 15.97
C ASN A 159 3.17 6.07 16.17
N GLY A 160 2.44 5.16 16.81
CA GLY A 160 1.01 5.32 17.10
C GLY A 160 0.08 5.18 15.90
N THR A 161 0.55 4.70 14.76
CA THR A 161 -0.27 4.50 13.56
C THR A 161 -1.43 3.54 13.82
N VAL A 162 -2.61 3.90 13.33
CA VAL A 162 -3.85 3.13 13.47
C VAL A 162 -4.57 2.86 12.15
N ALA A 163 -4.26 3.60 11.10
CA ALA A 163 -4.87 3.41 9.76
C ALA A 163 -4.05 4.11 8.67
N ILE A 164 -4.21 3.65 7.43
CA ILE A 164 -3.82 4.39 6.22
C ILE A 164 -5.04 5.20 5.77
N VAL A 165 -4.91 6.52 5.69
CA VAL A 165 -6.03 7.41 5.33
C VAL A 165 -5.87 8.05 3.95
N ARG A 166 -4.67 7.99 3.38
CA ARG A 166 -4.40 8.50 2.04
C ARG A 166 -3.33 7.68 1.35
N PHE A 167 -3.58 7.35 0.09
CA PHE A 167 -2.61 6.82 -0.86
C PHE A 167 -2.38 7.86 -1.96
N LEU A 168 -1.13 8.14 -2.31
CA LEU A 168 -0.78 9.21 -3.24
C LEU A 168 -0.13 8.63 -4.50
N ILE A 169 -0.69 8.99 -5.65
CA ILE A 169 -0.21 8.60 -6.97
C ILE A 169 0.13 9.87 -7.75
N VAL A 170 1.24 9.85 -8.45
CA VAL A 170 1.59 10.88 -9.44
C VAL A 170 1.24 10.38 -10.84
N GLU A 171 0.54 11.21 -11.58
CA GLU A 171 0.18 10.99 -12.98
C GLU A 171 0.19 12.29 -13.77
N PRO A 172 0.67 12.29 -15.02
CA PRO A 172 0.62 13.48 -15.86
C PRO A 172 -0.80 13.94 -16.18
N ASP A 173 -1.74 13.01 -16.29
CA ASP A 173 -3.17 13.27 -16.51
C ASP A 173 -4.02 12.56 -15.45
N PRO A 174 -4.22 13.17 -14.27
CA PRO A 174 -5.04 12.60 -13.19
C PRO A 174 -6.49 12.34 -13.60
N ALA A 175 -7.02 13.12 -14.55
CA ALA A 175 -8.40 12.93 -15.03
C ALA A 175 -8.53 11.64 -15.86
N ALA A 176 -7.56 11.36 -16.74
CA ALA A 176 -7.53 10.10 -17.49
C ALA A 176 -7.30 8.90 -16.55
N ALA A 177 -6.33 8.99 -15.63
CA ALA A 177 -6.03 7.90 -14.69
C ALA A 177 -7.21 7.57 -13.76
N SER A 178 -7.99 8.58 -13.35
CA SER A 178 -9.15 8.38 -12.47
C SER A 178 -10.30 7.61 -13.12
N LYS A 179 -10.34 7.49 -14.45
CA LYS A 179 -11.39 6.73 -15.17
C LYS A 179 -11.36 5.24 -14.81
N LEU A 180 -10.17 4.67 -14.55
CA LEU A 180 -10.05 3.30 -14.07
C LEU A 180 -10.84 3.11 -12.76
N TYR A 181 -10.64 3.99 -11.79
CA TYR A 181 -11.31 3.93 -10.50
C TYR A 181 -12.81 4.23 -10.59
N ALA A 182 -13.23 5.11 -11.50
CA ALA A 182 -14.63 5.32 -11.80
C ALA A 182 -15.29 4.05 -12.38
N GLY A 183 -14.56 3.28 -13.20
CA GLY A 183 -15.00 1.97 -13.69
C GLY A 183 -15.08 0.91 -12.58
N MET A 184 -14.17 0.98 -11.60
CA MET A 184 -14.10 0.03 -10.47
C MET A 184 -15.18 0.29 -9.41
N PHE A 185 -15.50 1.55 -9.09
CA PHE A 185 -16.28 1.93 -7.92
C PHE A 185 -17.50 2.80 -8.23
N GLY A 186 -17.67 3.23 -9.48
CA GLY A 186 -18.68 4.21 -9.89
C GLY A 186 -18.09 5.63 -9.99
N PRO A 187 -18.67 6.47 -10.87
CA PRO A 187 -18.19 7.83 -11.08
C PRO A 187 -18.31 8.72 -9.82
N GLU A 188 -19.26 8.42 -8.95
CA GLU A 188 -19.50 9.12 -7.69
C GLU A 188 -18.37 8.94 -6.66
N ALA A 189 -17.53 7.93 -6.83
CA ALA A 189 -16.36 7.71 -5.99
C ALA A 189 -15.23 8.70 -6.30
N VAL A 190 -15.25 9.35 -7.49
CA VAL A 190 -14.20 10.26 -7.95
C VAL A 190 -14.62 11.71 -7.74
N ARG A 191 -13.73 12.51 -7.16
CA ARG A 191 -13.94 13.93 -6.88
C ARG A 191 -12.77 14.77 -7.39
N ASP A 192 -13.05 16.04 -7.72
CA ASP A 192 -12.00 17.01 -8.01
C ASP A 192 -11.29 17.46 -6.72
N ILE A 193 -9.98 17.53 -6.80
CA ILE A 193 -9.13 18.18 -5.79
C ILE A 193 -8.14 19.13 -6.47
N LYS A 194 -7.48 19.97 -5.69
CA LYS A 194 -6.42 20.85 -6.22
C LYS A 194 -5.32 19.98 -6.86
N GLY A 195 -4.97 20.29 -8.09
CA GLY A 195 -3.93 19.60 -8.84
C GLY A 195 -4.21 18.13 -9.20
N GLY A 196 -5.48 17.66 -9.11
CA GLY A 196 -5.78 16.26 -9.44
C GLY A 196 -7.18 15.78 -9.17
N LYS A 197 -7.27 14.48 -8.92
CA LYS A 197 -8.50 13.74 -8.59
C LYS A 197 -8.31 12.96 -7.29
N SER A 198 -9.38 12.78 -6.53
CA SER A 198 -9.42 11.94 -5.33
C SER A 198 -10.48 10.88 -5.48
N VAL A 199 -10.13 9.64 -5.16
CA VAL A 199 -11.04 8.49 -5.14
C VAL A 199 -11.36 8.15 -3.69
N VAL A 200 -12.63 8.16 -3.32
CA VAL A 200 -13.07 7.78 -1.97
C VAL A 200 -13.05 6.26 -1.82
N VAL A 201 -12.34 5.75 -0.81
CA VAL A 201 -12.13 4.33 -0.56
C VAL A 201 -12.42 4.04 0.92
N GLY A 202 -13.70 3.88 1.26
CA GLY A 202 -14.13 3.71 2.66
C GLY A 202 -13.73 4.90 3.53
N ASN A 203 -12.90 4.65 4.55
CA ASN A 203 -12.34 5.69 5.43
C ASN A 203 -11.02 6.27 4.92
N SER A 204 -10.60 5.86 3.74
CA SER A 204 -9.36 6.27 3.08
C SER A 204 -9.67 6.97 1.75
N ARG A 205 -8.64 7.53 1.12
CA ARG A 205 -8.74 8.04 -0.25
C ARG A 205 -7.47 7.74 -1.04
N VAL A 206 -7.62 7.67 -2.35
CA VAL A 206 -6.51 7.63 -3.30
C VAL A 206 -6.49 8.97 -4.03
N ASP A 207 -5.47 9.77 -3.79
CA ASP A 207 -5.27 11.04 -4.48
C ASP A 207 -4.32 10.80 -5.66
N ILE A 208 -4.78 11.18 -6.85
CA ILE A 208 -4.02 11.14 -8.10
C ILE A 208 -3.72 12.58 -8.46
N VAL A 209 -2.45 12.98 -8.40
CA VAL A 209 -2.03 14.36 -8.55
C VAL A 209 -0.95 14.51 -9.62
N THR A 210 -0.75 15.75 -10.09
CA THR A 210 0.41 16.06 -10.93
C THR A 210 1.69 16.11 -10.09
N GLU A 211 2.85 16.00 -10.73
CA GLU A 211 4.15 16.14 -10.06
C GLU A 211 4.31 17.53 -9.42
N ASP A 212 3.80 18.59 -10.08
CA ASP A 212 3.82 19.96 -9.54
C ASP A 212 3.02 20.07 -8.24
N GLU A 213 1.86 19.42 -8.17
CA GLU A 213 1.06 19.41 -6.95
C GLU A 213 1.74 18.58 -5.84
N LEU A 214 2.37 17.44 -6.17
CA LEU A 214 3.17 16.67 -5.21
C LEU A 214 4.28 17.54 -4.61
N LYS A 215 5.06 18.23 -5.45
CA LYS A 215 6.13 19.13 -5.02
C LYS A 215 5.61 20.31 -4.20
N ALA A 216 4.44 20.85 -4.56
CA ALA A 216 3.80 21.92 -3.78
C ALA A 216 3.39 21.47 -2.36
N GLN A 217 3.02 20.17 -2.19
CA GLN A 217 2.62 19.62 -0.89
C GLN A 217 3.79 19.22 0.00
N PHE A 218 4.87 18.66 -0.58
CA PHE A 218 5.93 17.99 0.16
C PHE A 218 7.33 18.58 -0.06
N GLY A 219 7.51 19.46 -1.06
CA GLY A 219 8.83 20.09 -1.34
C GLY A 219 9.93 19.04 -1.51
N ASP A 220 11.03 19.22 -0.78
CA ASP A 220 12.20 18.33 -0.80
C ASP A 220 11.95 16.96 -0.14
N ALA A 221 10.85 16.80 0.58
CA ALA A 221 10.45 15.50 1.14
C ALA A 221 9.81 14.57 0.10
N ALA A 222 9.45 15.08 -1.09
CA ALA A 222 8.85 14.30 -2.16
C ALA A 222 9.81 13.19 -2.68
N PRO A 223 9.26 12.05 -3.17
CA PRO A 223 10.07 11.00 -3.75
C PRO A 223 10.74 11.43 -5.07
N ASP A 224 11.86 10.80 -5.37
CA ASP A 224 12.47 10.88 -6.69
C ASP A 224 11.64 10.06 -7.70
N ALA A 225 11.27 10.69 -8.79
CA ALA A 225 10.57 10.01 -9.88
C ALA A 225 11.41 8.93 -10.58
N GLU A 226 12.75 8.99 -10.47
CA GLU A 226 13.68 8.06 -11.13
C GLU A 226 13.40 7.93 -12.65
N GLY A 227 13.04 9.05 -13.27
CA GLY A 227 12.70 9.14 -14.70
C GLY A 227 11.29 8.63 -15.05
N ARG A 228 10.49 8.18 -14.08
CA ARG A 228 9.09 7.76 -14.28
C ARG A 228 8.17 8.97 -14.41
N LYS A 229 7.20 8.89 -15.30
CA LYS A 229 6.16 9.91 -15.45
C LYS A 229 4.95 9.65 -14.54
N ALA A 230 4.74 8.38 -14.18
CA ALA A 230 3.68 7.93 -13.31
C ALA A 230 4.25 6.98 -12.24
N TYR A 231 3.92 7.22 -10.97
CA TYR A 231 4.43 6.40 -9.86
C TYR A 231 3.57 6.56 -8.59
N MET A 232 3.63 5.56 -7.73
CA MET A 232 3.06 5.63 -6.39
C MET A 232 4.03 6.41 -5.52
N ALA A 233 3.57 7.51 -4.89
CA ALA A 233 4.44 8.53 -4.31
C ALA A 233 4.49 8.50 -2.78
N GLY A 234 3.40 8.18 -2.11
CA GLY A 234 3.40 8.27 -0.66
C GLY A 234 2.12 7.84 0.03
N LEU A 235 2.17 7.90 1.36
CA LEU A 235 1.11 7.48 2.26
C LEU A 235 0.88 8.52 3.35
N THR A 236 -0.38 8.76 3.72
CA THR A 236 -0.73 9.45 4.95
C THR A 236 -1.33 8.44 5.94
N PHE A 237 -0.75 8.38 7.10
CA PHE A 237 -1.20 7.55 8.22
C PHE A 237 -1.97 8.40 9.23
N ARG A 238 -3.05 7.86 9.76
CA ARG A 238 -3.63 8.35 11.01
C ARG A 238 -2.85 7.76 12.17
N THR A 239 -2.40 8.64 13.08
CA THR A 239 -1.74 8.26 14.34
C THR A 239 -2.57 8.69 15.54
N LEU A 240 -2.40 8.00 16.66
CA LEU A 240 -3.02 8.38 17.93
C LEU A 240 -2.55 9.75 18.43
N SER A 241 -1.34 10.18 18.03
CA SER A 241 -0.77 11.48 18.36
C SER A 241 0.41 11.78 17.45
N VAL A 242 0.38 12.94 16.78
CA VAL A 242 1.49 13.46 15.98
C VAL A 242 2.78 13.55 16.83
N ALA A 243 2.68 13.97 18.10
CA ALA A 243 3.82 14.00 19.02
C ALA A 243 4.38 12.59 19.33
N LYS A 244 3.53 11.55 19.35
CA LYS A 244 4.01 10.16 19.50
C LYS A 244 4.76 9.71 18.24
N ALA A 245 4.27 10.06 17.05
CA ALA A 245 4.95 9.76 15.80
C ALA A 245 6.32 10.47 15.74
N ALA A 246 6.40 11.77 16.06
CA ALA A 246 7.64 12.53 16.08
C ALA A 246 8.69 11.91 17.01
N ARG A 247 8.29 11.52 18.23
CA ARG A 247 9.21 10.85 19.18
C ARG A 247 9.72 9.49 18.67
N ALA A 248 8.87 8.71 18.01
CA ALA A 248 9.28 7.43 17.43
C ALA A 248 10.30 7.62 16.30
N LEU A 249 10.07 8.60 15.43
CA LEU A 249 10.99 8.96 14.33
C LEU A 249 12.33 9.46 14.87
N GLN A 250 12.33 10.29 15.92
CA GLN A 250 13.54 10.74 16.60
C GLN A 250 14.31 9.56 17.21
N ALA A 251 13.62 8.66 17.90
CA ALA A 251 14.25 7.45 18.49
C ALA A 251 14.83 6.53 17.40
N GLY A 252 14.18 6.44 16.24
CA GLY A 252 14.66 5.72 15.06
C GLY A 252 15.74 6.44 14.26
N LYS A 253 16.16 7.66 14.69
CA LYS A 253 17.17 8.49 14.03
C LYS A 253 16.82 8.77 12.55
N ILE A 254 15.56 9.08 12.29
CA ILE A 254 15.10 9.46 10.95
C ILE A 254 15.49 10.92 10.71
N GLU A 255 16.23 11.15 9.64
CA GLU A 255 16.74 12.48 9.28
C GLU A 255 15.75 13.26 8.39
N GLY A 256 15.84 14.59 8.41
CA GLY A 256 15.04 15.47 7.54
C GLY A 256 13.54 15.45 7.82
N VAL A 257 13.10 14.97 8.98
CA VAL A 257 11.69 14.98 9.39
C VAL A 257 11.21 16.43 9.48
N VAL A 258 10.06 16.71 8.86
CA VAL A 258 9.41 18.04 8.87
C VAL A 258 8.21 17.97 9.80
N GLU A 259 8.27 18.75 10.89
CA GLU A 259 7.14 18.94 11.80
C GLU A 259 6.37 20.20 11.43
N ALA A 260 5.05 20.10 11.27
CA ALA A 260 4.15 21.18 11.01
C ALA A 260 2.88 21.04 11.86
N PRO A 261 2.07 22.09 12.06
CA PRO A 261 0.85 21.99 12.83
C PRO A 261 -0.05 20.84 12.35
N GLY A 262 -0.32 19.88 13.23
CA GLY A 262 -1.19 18.73 12.97
C GLY A 262 -0.61 17.62 12.09
N ARG A 263 0.68 17.70 11.71
CA ARG A 263 1.32 16.66 10.89
C ARG A 263 2.83 16.55 11.08
N VAL A 264 3.33 15.36 10.82
CA VAL A 264 4.77 15.07 10.69
C VAL A 264 5.02 14.40 9.35
N ILE A 265 6.04 14.84 8.62
CA ILE A 265 6.40 14.32 7.31
C ILE A 265 7.78 13.68 7.39
N VAL A 266 7.90 12.45 6.88
CA VAL A 266 9.14 11.73 6.67
C VAL A 266 9.52 11.86 5.19
N PRO A 267 10.72 12.36 4.87
CA PRO A 267 11.17 12.45 3.49
C PRO A 267 11.27 11.07 2.85
N ALA A 268 10.98 11.00 1.57
CA ALA A 268 10.99 9.77 0.81
C ALA A 268 12.34 9.04 0.85
N SER A 269 13.45 9.79 0.95
CA SER A 269 14.80 9.25 1.10
C SER A 269 14.99 8.39 2.36
N GLN A 270 14.14 8.56 3.38
CA GLN A 270 14.18 7.81 4.64
C GLN A 270 13.18 6.65 4.69
N ALA A 271 12.38 6.44 3.64
CA ALA A 271 11.28 5.47 3.63
C ALA A 271 11.17 4.71 2.29
N LEU A 272 12.33 4.30 1.72
CA LEU A 272 12.40 3.57 0.45
C LEU A 272 11.69 4.30 -0.70
N ASN A 273 11.99 5.59 -0.86
CA ASN A 273 11.44 6.45 -1.91
C ASN A 273 9.90 6.62 -1.87
N ALA A 274 9.30 6.54 -0.69
CA ALA A 274 7.90 6.87 -0.45
C ALA A 274 7.78 7.99 0.59
N VAL A 275 7.17 9.13 0.26
CA VAL A 275 6.92 10.15 1.29
C VAL A 275 5.85 9.67 2.26
N LEU A 276 6.13 9.76 3.57
CA LEU A 276 5.17 9.38 4.60
C LEU A 276 4.72 10.60 5.40
N GLU A 277 3.45 10.69 5.66
CA GLU A 277 2.84 11.74 6.47
C GLU A 277 2.05 11.09 7.61
N PHE A 278 2.17 11.63 8.81
CA PHE A 278 1.40 11.23 10.00
C PHE A 278 0.51 12.39 10.44
N ILE A 279 -0.77 12.12 10.61
CA ILE A 279 -1.80 13.08 11.09
C ILE A 279 -2.65 12.44 12.18
N GLU A 280 -3.38 13.24 12.98
CA GLU A 280 -4.37 12.78 13.96
C GLU A 280 -5.74 12.52 13.34
#